data_9cf3e92b98cca4fdf9bb71492f11b84f
#
_entry.id   9cf3e92b98cca4fdf9bb71492f11b84f
#
_cell.length_a   1.000
_cell.length_b   1.000
_cell.length_c   1.000
_cell.angle_alpha   90.00
_cell.angle_beta   90.00
_cell.angle_gamma   90.00
#
_symmetry.space_group_name_H-M   'P 1'
#
loop_
_entity.id
_entity.type
_entity.pdbx_description
1 polymer ?
#
loop_
_entity_poly.entity_id
_entity_poly.type
_entity_poly.pdbx_seq_one_letter_code
_entity_poly.pdbx_strand_id
1 'polypeptide(L)'
;MIEATKRLLRELEVFGENNDGYYNIPPDTGTFLHILVRISGAKNILEIGTSNGYSTIWLAEAVKHNKGKVTTIEIADHKIAHAKENFKRAKLEDTISLIKGDAVRVIPKLDGKFDFMFIDAVKEDYIKYLKLAYSKLNSNALITADNAIMFEKLMKDYLKYVREHKGLKSVLIPIGSGLELSLKIG
;
A
#
# COMPACT_ATOMS: atom_id res chain seq x y z
N MET A 1 -6.69 -10.32 13.36
CA MET A 1 -7.14 -8.93 13.68
C MET A 1 -8.05 -8.96 14.89
N ILE A 2 -7.78 -8.15 15.90
CA ILE A 2 -8.59 -8.06 17.11
C ILE A 2 -9.86 -7.21 16.88
N GLU A 3 -10.90 -7.38 17.70
CA GLU A 3 -12.19 -6.69 17.50
C GLU A 3 -12.09 -5.16 17.58
N ALA A 4 -11.19 -4.64 18.42
CA ALA A 4 -10.93 -3.20 18.50
C ALA A 4 -10.42 -2.61 17.18
N THR A 5 -9.51 -3.30 16.48
CA THR A 5 -9.00 -2.87 15.17
C THR A 5 -10.10 -2.92 14.11
N LYS A 6 -10.95 -3.95 14.12
CA LYS A 6 -12.08 -4.03 13.18
C LYS A 6 -13.07 -2.88 13.38
N ARG A 7 -13.35 -2.50 14.64
CA ARG A 7 -14.21 -1.35 14.94
C ARG A 7 -13.57 -0.05 14.42
N LEU A 8 -12.28 0.15 14.66
CA LEU A 8 -11.57 1.32 14.16
C LEU A 8 -11.63 1.39 12.62
N LEU A 9 -11.43 0.28 11.91
CA LEU A 9 -11.52 0.26 10.44
C LEU A 9 -12.91 0.70 9.97
N ARG A 10 -13.99 0.20 10.59
CA ARG A 10 -15.37 0.65 10.27
C ARG A 10 -15.57 2.16 10.53
N GLU A 11 -15.01 2.70 11.61
CA GLU A 11 -15.05 4.14 11.89
C GLU A 11 -14.31 4.93 10.79
N LEU A 12 -13.17 4.42 10.31
CA LEU A 12 -12.39 5.07 9.24
C LEU A 12 -13.07 4.98 7.87
N GLU A 13 -13.81 3.90 7.60
CA GLU A 13 -14.65 3.78 6.40
C GLU A 13 -15.68 4.90 6.36
N VAL A 14 -16.48 5.03 7.42
CA VAL A 14 -17.48 6.10 7.56
C VAL A 14 -16.82 7.50 7.52
N PHE A 15 -15.65 7.65 8.13
CA PHE A 15 -14.91 8.90 8.08
C PHE A 15 -14.51 9.26 6.64
N GLY A 16 -13.98 8.32 5.86
CA GLY A 16 -13.60 8.52 4.47
C GLY A 16 -14.76 8.88 3.57
N GLU A 17 -15.92 8.25 3.77
CA GLU A 17 -17.17 8.55 3.03
C GLU A 17 -17.69 9.98 3.27
N ASN A 18 -17.45 10.55 4.45
CA ASN A 18 -17.96 11.85 4.85
C ASN A 18 -16.92 13.00 4.81
N ASN A 19 -15.68 12.71 4.38
CA ASN A 19 -14.62 13.73 4.35
C ASN A 19 -13.84 13.68 3.05
N ASP A 20 -14.05 14.66 2.20
CA ASP A 20 -13.34 14.81 0.93
C ASP A 20 -11.81 14.78 1.12
N GLY A 21 -11.13 14.09 0.21
CA GLY A 21 -9.67 13.94 0.24
C GLY A 21 -9.15 12.75 1.05
N TYR A 22 -10.05 11.99 1.72
CA TYR A 22 -9.73 10.73 2.40
C TYR A 22 -10.42 9.56 1.69
N TYR A 23 -9.87 9.20 0.54
CA TYR A 23 -10.39 8.10 -0.29
C TYR A 23 -9.78 6.78 0.19
N ASN A 24 -10.51 6.08 1.08
CA ASN A 24 -10.08 4.77 1.54
C ASN A 24 -10.31 3.70 0.46
N ILE A 25 -9.44 2.70 0.42
CA ILE A 25 -9.73 1.49 -0.36
C ILE A 25 -10.98 0.80 0.20
N PRO A 26 -11.77 0.11 -0.64
CA PRO A 26 -12.90 -0.69 -0.16
C PRO A 26 -12.48 -1.78 0.83
N PRO A 27 -13.37 -2.19 1.76
CA PRO A 27 -13.06 -3.21 2.78
C PRO A 27 -12.65 -4.57 2.21
N ASP A 28 -13.19 -4.96 1.06
CA ASP A 28 -12.82 -6.18 0.35
C ASP A 28 -11.39 -6.11 -0.20
N THR A 29 -10.98 -4.96 -0.75
CA THR A 29 -9.58 -4.69 -1.14
C THR A 29 -8.65 -4.76 0.06
N GLY A 30 -9.01 -4.16 1.19
CA GLY A 30 -8.25 -4.26 2.45
C GLY A 30 -8.10 -5.71 2.92
N THR A 31 -9.18 -6.49 2.88
CA THR A 31 -9.17 -7.92 3.19
C THR A 31 -8.26 -8.70 2.24
N PHE A 32 -8.33 -8.42 0.95
CA PHE A 32 -7.49 -9.07 -0.06
C PHE A 32 -6.01 -8.78 0.15
N LEU A 33 -5.63 -7.53 0.39
CA LEU A 33 -4.25 -7.15 0.73
C LEU A 33 -3.76 -7.87 1.99
N HIS A 34 -4.58 -7.93 3.04
CA HIS A 34 -4.27 -8.67 4.26
C HIS A 34 -3.98 -10.14 3.97
N ILE A 35 -4.80 -10.81 3.17
CA ILE A 35 -4.62 -12.21 2.78
C ILE A 35 -3.31 -12.38 1.99
N LEU A 36 -3.06 -11.53 0.98
CA LEU A 36 -1.83 -11.60 0.18
C LEU A 36 -0.57 -11.48 1.03
N VAL A 37 -0.51 -10.50 1.94
CA VAL A 37 0.61 -10.34 2.86
C VAL A 37 0.81 -11.58 3.73
N ARG A 38 -0.28 -12.19 4.22
CA ARG A 38 -0.23 -13.39 5.06
C ARG A 38 0.30 -14.60 4.31
N ILE A 39 -0.25 -14.89 3.12
CA ILE A 39 0.13 -16.09 2.34
C ILE A 39 1.51 -15.96 1.70
N SER A 40 1.94 -14.76 1.33
CA SER A 40 3.29 -14.52 0.78
C SER A 40 4.40 -14.62 1.84
N GLY A 41 4.05 -14.56 3.12
CA GLY A 41 5.04 -14.51 4.20
C GLY A 41 5.85 -13.20 4.23
N ALA A 42 5.39 -12.15 3.54
CA ALA A 42 6.06 -10.85 3.48
C ALA A 42 6.37 -10.30 4.87
N LYS A 43 7.57 -9.77 5.05
CA LYS A 43 8.03 -9.17 6.31
C LYS A 43 8.30 -7.67 6.18
N ASN A 44 8.73 -7.21 5.02
CA ASN A 44 9.04 -5.80 4.79
C ASN A 44 8.09 -5.26 3.72
N ILE A 45 7.17 -4.42 4.12
CA ILE A 45 6.18 -3.81 3.24
C ILE A 45 6.54 -2.36 2.97
N LEU A 46 6.47 -1.94 1.70
CA LEU A 46 6.53 -0.55 1.29
C LEU A 46 5.14 -0.11 0.83
N GLU A 47 4.60 0.93 1.42
CA GLU A 47 3.35 1.56 1.00
C GLU A 47 3.62 2.99 0.53
N ILE A 48 3.02 3.36 -0.59
CA ILE A 48 3.06 4.71 -1.16
C ILE A 48 1.65 5.31 -1.11
N GLY A 49 1.47 6.30 -0.23
CA GLY A 49 0.17 6.89 0.06
C GLY A 49 -0.43 6.33 1.35
N THR A 50 -0.13 6.98 2.47
CA THR A 50 -0.66 6.59 3.80
C THR A 50 -2.08 7.09 4.02
N SER A 51 -2.39 8.31 3.56
CA SER A 51 -3.63 9.02 3.87
C SER A 51 -3.92 9.03 5.38
N ASN A 52 -5.12 8.61 5.82
CA ASN A 52 -5.49 8.48 7.24
C ASN A 52 -4.99 7.16 7.89
N GLY A 53 -4.27 6.32 7.15
CA GLY A 53 -3.71 5.06 7.62
C GLY A 53 -4.61 3.84 7.50
N TYR A 54 -5.74 3.94 6.78
CA TYR A 54 -6.70 2.82 6.65
C TYR A 54 -6.06 1.58 6.04
N SER A 55 -5.49 1.69 4.84
CA SER A 55 -4.77 0.60 4.16
C SER A 55 -3.55 0.13 4.96
N THR A 56 -2.82 1.09 5.54
CA THR A 56 -1.65 0.80 6.38
C THR A 56 -2.00 -0.12 7.55
N ILE A 57 -3.16 0.09 8.20
CA ILE A 57 -3.62 -0.76 9.31
C ILE A 57 -3.91 -2.19 8.84
N TRP A 58 -4.53 -2.38 7.66
CA TRP A 58 -4.74 -3.70 7.06
C TRP A 58 -3.42 -4.43 6.81
N LEU A 59 -2.44 -3.72 6.22
CA LEU A 59 -1.10 -4.25 5.94
C LEU A 59 -0.34 -4.56 7.24
N ALA A 60 -0.38 -3.67 8.22
CA ALA A 60 0.32 -3.83 9.49
C ALA A 60 -0.24 -4.99 10.34
N GLU A 61 -1.55 -5.16 10.40
CA GLU A 61 -2.18 -6.32 11.05
C GLU A 61 -1.77 -7.65 10.39
N ALA A 62 -1.62 -7.65 9.06
CA ALA A 62 -1.18 -8.83 8.35
C ALA A 62 0.30 -9.13 8.61
N VAL A 63 1.18 -8.15 8.42
CA VAL A 63 2.64 -8.33 8.51
C VAL A 63 3.11 -8.62 9.93
N LYS A 64 2.39 -8.14 10.95
CA LYS A 64 2.67 -8.44 12.37
C LYS A 64 2.70 -9.94 12.64
N HIS A 65 1.84 -10.72 12.02
CA HIS A 65 1.86 -12.18 12.11
C HIS A 65 3.14 -12.80 11.52
N ASN A 66 3.71 -12.17 10.50
CA ASN A 66 4.96 -12.58 9.88
C ASN A 66 6.19 -12.00 10.61
N LYS A 67 5.99 -11.31 11.75
CA LYS A 67 7.01 -10.58 12.53
C LYS A 67 7.74 -9.54 11.68
N GLY A 68 6.99 -8.85 10.82
CA GLY A 68 7.50 -7.85 9.89
C GLY A 68 7.05 -6.43 10.23
N LYS A 69 7.31 -5.50 9.30
CA LYS A 69 7.02 -4.06 9.42
C LYS A 69 6.48 -3.47 8.12
N VAL A 70 5.75 -2.37 8.25
CA VAL A 70 5.33 -1.51 7.14
C VAL A 70 6.12 -0.22 7.18
N THR A 71 6.72 0.14 6.05
CA THR A 71 7.22 1.49 5.79
C THR A 71 6.22 2.17 4.87
N THR A 72 5.62 3.27 5.32
CA THR A 72 4.62 4.02 4.55
C THR A 72 5.04 5.47 4.37
N ILE A 73 4.72 6.05 3.20
CA ILE A 73 5.14 7.40 2.81
C ILE A 73 3.91 8.28 2.58
N GLU A 74 3.90 9.46 3.20
CA GLU A 74 2.85 10.47 3.03
C GLU A 74 3.48 11.87 2.98
N ILE A 75 2.93 12.74 2.14
CA ILE A 75 3.42 14.11 1.97
C ILE A 75 2.61 15.13 2.77
N ALA A 76 1.32 14.87 3.00
CA ALA A 76 0.37 15.82 3.58
C ALA A 76 0.37 15.78 5.12
N ASP A 77 0.72 16.90 5.76
CA ASP A 77 0.84 16.98 7.22
C ASP A 77 -0.44 16.62 7.97
N HIS A 78 -1.60 17.08 7.48
CA HIS A 78 -2.88 16.78 8.11
C HIS A 78 -3.22 15.28 8.03
N LYS A 79 -2.87 14.60 6.92
CA LYS A 79 -3.05 13.14 6.77
C LYS A 79 -2.11 12.37 7.69
N ILE A 80 -0.86 12.80 7.79
CA ILE A 80 0.13 12.23 8.71
C ILE A 80 -0.35 12.29 10.16
N ALA A 81 -0.92 13.41 10.58
CA ALA A 81 -1.45 13.57 11.94
C ALA A 81 -2.59 12.58 12.22
N HIS A 82 -3.55 12.45 11.30
CA HIS A 82 -4.64 11.48 11.41
C HIS A 82 -4.12 10.02 11.42
N ALA A 83 -3.19 9.70 10.50
CA ALA A 83 -2.61 8.36 10.44
C ALA A 83 -1.93 7.96 11.76
N LYS A 84 -1.10 8.84 12.33
CA LYS A 84 -0.41 8.57 13.61
C LYS A 84 -1.39 8.29 14.75
N GLU A 85 -2.46 9.09 14.86
CA GLU A 85 -3.49 8.86 15.87
C GLU A 85 -4.19 7.51 15.65
N ASN A 86 -4.50 7.16 14.41
CA ASN A 86 -5.13 5.88 14.08
C ASN A 86 -4.20 4.69 14.33
N PHE A 87 -2.90 4.81 14.08
CA PHE A 87 -1.92 3.77 14.40
C PHE A 87 -1.83 3.52 15.89
N LYS A 88 -1.88 4.59 16.70
CA LYS A 88 -1.93 4.51 18.17
C LYS A 88 -3.20 3.81 18.64
N ARG A 89 -4.36 4.20 18.13
CA ARG A 89 -5.65 3.55 18.44
C ARG A 89 -5.65 2.07 18.07
N ALA A 90 -5.00 1.70 16.96
CA ALA A 90 -4.84 0.31 16.53
C ALA A 90 -3.77 -0.47 17.34
N LYS A 91 -2.91 0.20 18.12
CA LYS A 91 -1.73 -0.38 18.81
C LYS A 91 -0.75 -1.04 17.81
N LEU A 92 -0.48 -0.33 16.71
CA LEU A 92 0.39 -0.79 15.62
C LEU A 92 1.62 0.12 15.39
N GLU A 93 1.87 1.08 16.28
CA GLU A 93 2.97 2.04 16.18
C GLU A 93 4.34 1.36 16.02
N ASP A 94 4.57 0.29 16.76
CA ASP A 94 5.83 -0.48 16.69
C ASP A 94 5.99 -1.27 15.38
N THR A 95 4.89 -1.47 14.64
CA THR A 95 4.86 -2.22 13.37
C THR A 95 4.97 -1.29 12.15
N ILE A 96 4.68 0.01 12.32
CA ILE A 96 4.56 0.99 11.23
C ILE A 96 5.64 2.06 11.35
N SER A 97 6.39 2.27 10.28
CA SER A 97 7.31 3.39 10.11
C SER A 97 6.75 4.36 9.07
N LEU A 98 6.19 5.50 9.53
CA LEU A 98 5.65 6.53 8.65
C LEU A 98 6.72 7.58 8.35
N ILE A 99 7.00 7.79 7.06
CA ILE A 99 7.98 8.75 6.56
C ILE A 99 7.23 9.89 5.87
N LYS A 100 7.43 11.12 6.38
CA LYS A 100 6.93 12.33 5.72
C LYS A 100 7.80 12.68 4.51
N GLY A 101 7.18 12.85 3.35
CA GLY A 101 7.85 13.38 2.17
C GLY A 101 7.23 12.97 0.85
N ASP A 102 7.76 13.56 -0.22
CA ASP A 102 7.46 13.15 -1.58
C ASP A 102 8.08 11.77 -1.86
N ALA A 103 7.25 10.81 -2.26
CA ALA A 103 7.68 9.44 -2.50
C ALA A 103 8.79 9.33 -3.54
N VAL A 104 8.78 10.17 -4.59
CA VAL A 104 9.85 10.20 -5.61
C VAL A 104 11.21 10.53 -4.99
N ARG A 105 11.23 11.36 -3.94
CA ARG A 105 12.45 11.78 -3.23
C ARG A 105 12.82 10.85 -2.07
N VAL A 106 11.82 10.19 -1.49
CA VAL A 106 12.02 9.32 -0.32
C VAL A 106 12.47 7.92 -0.73
N ILE A 107 11.81 7.31 -1.73
CA ILE A 107 12.10 5.92 -2.16
C ILE A 107 13.59 5.67 -2.43
N PRO A 108 14.35 6.53 -3.15
CA PRO A 108 15.76 6.27 -3.39
C PRO A 108 16.62 6.18 -2.11
N LYS A 109 16.19 6.86 -1.04
CA LYS A 109 16.91 6.96 0.24
C LYS A 109 16.54 5.85 1.24
N LEU A 110 15.54 5.04 0.93
CA LEU A 110 15.15 3.92 1.78
C LEU A 110 16.28 2.87 1.82
N ASP A 111 16.56 2.37 2.99
CA ASP A 111 17.46 1.23 3.18
C ASP A 111 16.70 -0.10 3.15
N GLY A 112 17.43 -1.19 2.86
CA GLY A 112 16.91 -2.55 2.88
C GLY A 112 16.16 -2.96 1.62
N LYS A 113 15.44 -4.06 1.75
CA LYS A 113 14.67 -4.70 0.69
C LYS A 113 13.24 -4.95 1.16
N PHE A 114 12.30 -4.94 0.21
CA PHE A 114 10.88 -5.13 0.45
C PHE A 114 10.35 -6.39 -0.22
N ASP A 115 9.46 -7.08 0.47
CA ASP A 115 8.80 -8.30 0.01
C ASP A 115 7.43 -8.01 -0.60
N PHE A 116 6.88 -6.83 -0.26
CA PHE A 116 5.56 -6.40 -0.71
C PHE A 116 5.57 -4.89 -0.94
N MET A 117 4.95 -4.44 -2.03
CA MET A 117 4.76 -3.02 -2.31
C MET A 117 3.29 -2.75 -2.60
N PHE A 118 2.70 -1.76 -1.93
CA PHE A 118 1.36 -1.24 -2.21
C PHE A 118 1.46 0.21 -2.68
N ILE A 119 0.78 0.53 -3.79
CA ILE A 119 0.78 1.86 -4.39
C ILE A 119 -0.66 2.37 -4.46
N ASP A 120 -0.95 3.43 -3.71
CA ASP A 120 -2.21 4.17 -3.75
C ASP A 120 -1.96 5.68 -3.51
N ALA A 121 -1.41 6.35 -4.49
CA ALA A 121 -1.02 7.76 -4.43
C ALA A 121 -1.39 8.50 -5.72
N VAL A 122 -0.52 9.38 -6.23
CA VAL A 122 -0.71 10.11 -7.50
C VAL A 122 -0.57 9.14 -8.67
N LYS A 123 -1.64 8.91 -9.43
CA LYS A 123 -1.76 7.84 -10.43
C LYS A 123 -0.74 7.95 -11.57
N GLU A 124 -0.47 9.17 -12.00
CA GLU A 124 0.48 9.48 -13.06
C GLU A 124 1.94 9.14 -12.67
N ASP A 125 2.21 9.04 -11.37
CA ASP A 125 3.55 8.75 -10.85
C ASP A 125 3.78 7.28 -10.49
N TYR A 126 2.79 6.39 -10.62
CA TYR A 126 2.92 4.97 -10.27
C TYR A 126 4.10 4.29 -10.95
N ILE A 127 4.31 4.55 -12.24
CA ILE A 127 5.48 4.01 -12.96
C ILE A 127 6.82 4.53 -12.40
N LYS A 128 6.86 5.78 -11.95
CA LYS A 128 8.06 6.36 -11.31
C LYS A 128 8.33 5.69 -9.97
N TYR A 129 7.29 5.54 -9.13
CA TYR A 129 7.41 4.87 -7.83
C TYR A 129 7.95 3.45 -8.00
N LEU A 130 7.37 2.67 -8.92
CA LEU A 130 7.83 1.32 -9.18
C LEU A 130 9.27 1.27 -9.67
N LYS A 131 9.65 2.10 -10.66
CA LYS A 131 11.03 2.13 -11.18
C LYS A 131 12.06 2.48 -10.10
N LEU A 132 11.75 3.44 -9.22
CA LEU A 132 12.62 3.82 -8.11
C LEU A 132 12.74 2.72 -7.04
N ALA A 133 11.65 1.99 -6.80
CA ALA A 133 11.61 0.91 -5.82
C ALA A 133 12.13 -0.43 -6.37
N TYR A 134 12.18 -0.62 -7.70
CA TYR A 134 12.39 -1.94 -8.31
C TYR A 134 13.65 -2.66 -7.82
N SER A 135 14.77 -1.95 -7.72
CA SER A 135 16.02 -2.51 -7.19
C SER A 135 15.97 -2.83 -5.69
N LYS A 136 14.99 -2.27 -4.97
CA LYS A 136 14.75 -2.49 -3.54
C LYS A 136 13.70 -3.59 -3.27
N LEU A 137 13.10 -4.16 -4.30
CA LEU A 137 12.20 -5.30 -4.17
C LEU A 137 12.99 -6.60 -4.23
N ASN A 138 12.68 -7.52 -3.32
CA ASN A 138 13.23 -8.87 -3.34
C ASN A 138 12.73 -9.67 -4.56
N SER A 139 13.41 -10.75 -4.90
CA SER A 139 12.85 -11.80 -5.78
C SER A 139 11.58 -12.36 -5.14
N ASN A 140 10.56 -12.59 -5.94
CA ASN A 140 9.21 -12.99 -5.51
C ASN A 140 8.45 -11.93 -4.70
N ALA A 141 8.90 -10.67 -4.69
CA ALA A 141 8.11 -9.59 -4.11
C ALA A 141 6.79 -9.41 -4.87
N LEU A 142 5.71 -9.17 -4.12
CA LEU A 142 4.43 -8.79 -4.67
C LEU A 142 4.32 -7.27 -4.76
N ILE A 143 3.78 -6.78 -5.86
CA ILE A 143 3.47 -5.37 -6.09
C ILE A 143 1.98 -5.27 -6.37
N THR A 144 1.28 -4.45 -5.61
CA THR A 144 -0.14 -4.16 -5.81
C THR A 144 -0.34 -2.67 -6.05
N ALA A 145 -1.14 -2.33 -7.05
CA ALA A 145 -1.46 -0.94 -7.39
C ALA A 145 -2.97 -0.77 -7.48
N ASP A 146 -3.52 0.11 -6.65
CA ASP A 146 -4.96 0.36 -6.60
C ASP A 146 -5.42 1.25 -7.76
N ASN A 147 -6.74 1.23 -8.01
CA ASN A 147 -7.44 2.05 -9.00
C ASN A 147 -7.18 1.67 -10.47
N ALA A 148 -6.70 0.48 -10.75
CA ALA A 148 -6.34 0.03 -12.09
C ALA A 148 -7.52 -0.05 -13.08
N ILE A 149 -8.77 -0.10 -12.59
CA ILE A 149 -9.99 0.02 -13.41
C ILE A 149 -10.49 1.47 -13.40
N MET A 150 -10.66 2.05 -12.22
CA MET A 150 -11.27 3.39 -12.07
C MET A 150 -10.44 4.48 -12.75
N PHE A 151 -9.12 4.42 -12.65
CA PHE A 151 -8.19 5.37 -13.24
C PHE A 151 -7.28 4.78 -14.33
N GLU A 152 -7.77 3.79 -15.07
CA GLU A 152 -7.01 3.09 -16.12
C GLU A 152 -6.28 4.06 -17.07
N LYS A 153 -6.97 5.14 -17.48
CA LYS A 153 -6.40 6.12 -18.42
C LYS A 153 -5.18 6.86 -17.84
N LEU A 154 -5.22 7.23 -16.56
CA LEU A 154 -4.10 7.89 -15.86
C LEU A 154 -2.96 6.91 -15.57
N MET A 155 -3.28 5.64 -15.39
CA MET A 155 -2.33 4.56 -15.10
C MET A 155 -1.82 3.84 -16.34
N LYS A 156 -2.19 4.26 -17.55
CA LYS A 156 -1.90 3.56 -18.82
C LYS A 156 -0.43 3.14 -18.95
N ASP A 157 0.50 4.05 -18.66
CA ASP A 157 1.93 3.79 -18.80
C ASP A 157 2.43 2.79 -17.75
N TYR A 158 1.91 2.87 -16.52
CA TYR A 158 2.18 1.91 -15.46
C TYR A 158 1.67 0.51 -15.84
N LEU A 159 0.40 0.40 -16.23
CA LEU A 159 -0.23 -0.87 -16.60
C LEU A 159 0.48 -1.54 -17.78
N LYS A 160 0.80 -0.76 -18.82
CA LYS A 160 1.60 -1.25 -19.94
C LYS A 160 2.96 -1.76 -19.47
N TYR A 161 3.66 -0.95 -18.66
CA TYR A 161 4.99 -1.31 -18.17
C TYR A 161 4.99 -2.62 -17.39
N VAL A 162 4.10 -2.80 -16.42
CA VAL A 162 4.10 -4.01 -15.56
C VAL A 162 3.69 -5.28 -16.34
N ARG A 163 2.82 -5.15 -17.35
CA ARG A 163 2.34 -6.26 -18.17
C ARG A 163 3.34 -6.71 -19.23
N GLU A 164 4.20 -5.80 -19.73
CA GLU A 164 5.21 -6.08 -20.76
C GLU A 164 6.61 -6.34 -20.19
N HIS A 165 6.86 -5.99 -18.92
CA HIS A 165 8.18 -6.11 -18.30
C HIS A 165 8.57 -7.56 -18.06
N LYS A 166 9.69 -8.02 -18.66
CA LYS A 166 10.16 -9.43 -18.59
C LYS A 166 10.38 -9.95 -17.15
N GLY A 167 10.72 -9.07 -16.22
CA GLY A 167 10.95 -9.39 -14.81
C GLY A 167 9.69 -9.31 -13.95
N LEU A 168 8.49 -9.16 -14.53
CA LEU A 168 7.21 -9.12 -13.83
C LEU A 168 6.20 -10.08 -14.43
N LYS A 169 5.32 -10.64 -13.62
CA LYS A 169 4.07 -11.30 -14.03
C LYS A 169 2.93 -10.56 -13.40
N SER A 170 2.04 -10.02 -14.22
CA SER A 170 0.98 -9.12 -13.78
C SER A 170 -0.39 -9.59 -14.21
N VAL A 171 -1.38 -9.32 -13.36
CA VAL A 171 -2.79 -9.63 -13.59
C VAL A 171 -3.67 -8.58 -12.94
N LEU A 172 -4.74 -8.19 -13.63
CA LEU A 172 -5.78 -7.34 -13.08
C LEU A 172 -6.74 -8.18 -12.21
N ILE A 173 -6.91 -7.76 -10.96
CA ILE A 173 -7.90 -8.32 -10.04
C ILE A 173 -9.07 -7.33 -9.98
N PRO A 174 -10.28 -7.70 -10.41
CA PRO A 174 -11.45 -6.81 -10.44
C PRO A 174 -12.11 -6.71 -9.06
N ILE A 175 -11.35 -6.24 -8.06
CA ILE A 175 -11.82 -5.99 -6.69
C ILE A 175 -11.78 -4.48 -6.43
N GLY A 176 -12.79 -3.95 -5.75
CA GLY A 176 -12.87 -2.52 -5.46
C GLY A 176 -12.78 -1.66 -6.72
N SER A 177 -11.86 -0.73 -6.75
CA SER A 177 -11.54 0.16 -7.88
C SER A 177 -10.64 -0.48 -8.95
N GLY A 178 -10.37 -1.79 -8.83
CA GLY A 178 -9.43 -2.55 -9.63
C GLY A 178 -8.02 -2.54 -9.06
N LEU A 179 -7.45 -3.72 -8.81
CA LEU A 179 -6.10 -3.88 -8.28
C LEU A 179 -5.21 -4.58 -9.31
N GLU A 180 -4.16 -3.92 -9.79
CA GLU A 180 -3.14 -4.59 -10.60
C GLU A 180 -2.16 -5.29 -9.67
N LEU A 181 -2.11 -6.62 -9.74
CA LEU A 181 -1.21 -7.46 -8.95
C LEU A 181 -0.05 -7.91 -9.84
N SER A 182 1.17 -7.68 -9.39
CA SER A 182 2.39 -8.10 -10.07
C SER A 182 3.29 -8.90 -9.15
N LEU A 183 3.92 -9.93 -9.70
CA LEU A 183 4.99 -10.71 -9.04
C LEU A 183 6.32 -10.36 -9.70
N LYS A 184 7.31 -9.98 -8.92
CA LYS A 184 8.69 -9.82 -9.40
C LYS A 184 9.34 -11.20 -9.54
N ILE A 185 9.71 -11.55 -10.78
CA ILE A 185 10.40 -12.80 -11.11
C ILE A 185 11.89 -12.53 -11.32
N GLY A 186 12.73 -13.16 -10.49
CA GLY A 186 14.20 -13.13 -10.66
C GLY A 186 14.88 -11.83 -10.23
#